data_96358719868998706f04f84069dd5ab3
#
_entry.id   96358719868998706f04f84069dd5ab3
#
_cell.length_a   1.000
_cell.length_b   1.000
_cell.length_c   1.000
_cell.angle_alpha   90.00
_cell.angle_beta   90.00
_cell.angle_gamma   90.00
#
_symmetry.space_group_name_H-M   'P 1'
#
loop_
_entity.id
_entity.type
_entity.pdbx_description
1 polymer ?
#
loop_
_entity_poly.entity_id
_entity_poly.type
_entity_poly.pdbx_seq_one_letter_code
_entity_poly.pdbx_strand_id
1 'polypeptide(L)'
;HGRYTLGIVDNDPLVAEAPRSSFERFHAPLEVIWALTDPEDALVHCLHAKGRPDVLLTDIDMPRLSGLGLFHELQTRKLPITVIGISAFPNIAEEPGLVILPKESAVEEIVQLAGMLRRDDDLTRWFPTPTKPNPLSPSELHALTHYSEGLTTTAIAHTMHVSESSMKTFAKRAYEKLDAHSRTEAIAICVRNGWI
;
A
#
# COMPACT_ATOMS: atom_id res chain seq x y z
N HIS A 1 -2.77 12.57 -18.90
CA HIS A 1 -2.46 12.93 -17.52
C HIS A 1 -1.13 12.28 -17.16
N GLY A 2 -0.09 13.09 -16.85
CA GLY A 2 1.21 12.59 -16.46
C GLY A 2 1.11 11.84 -15.13
N ARG A 3 1.87 10.75 -14.96
CA ARG A 3 2.03 10.10 -13.66
C ARG A 3 2.69 11.09 -12.71
N TYR A 4 2.16 11.22 -11.50
CA TYR A 4 2.84 11.92 -10.42
C TYR A 4 4.02 11.09 -9.93
N THR A 5 5.04 11.77 -9.44
CA THR A 5 6.24 11.12 -8.89
C THR A 5 6.15 10.99 -7.37
N LEU A 6 6.63 9.87 -6.84
CA LEU A 6 6.63 9.54 -5.42
C LEU A 6 8.07 9.31 -4.93
N GLY A 7 8.46 10.02 -3.88
CA GLY A 7 9.63 9.71 -3.08
C GLY A 7 9.21 8.99 -1.80
N ILE A 8 9.99 8.02 -1.35
CA ILE A 8 9.75 7.27 -0.13
C ILE A 8 10.98 7.36 0.76
N VAL A 9 10.78 7.65 2.05
CA VAL A 9 11.86 7.58 3.05
C VAL A 9 11.38 6.90 4.32
N ASP A 10 12.09 5.85 4.71
CA ASP A 10 11.87 5.09 5.94
C ASP A 10 13.23 4.51 6.38
N ASN A 11 13.60 4.68 7.63
CA ASN A 11 14.90 4.21 8.13
C ASN A 11 15.04 2.68 8.13
N ASP A 12 13.97 1.92 7.94
CA ASP A 12 14.00 0.49 7.68
C ASP A 12 14.03 0.23 6.16
N PRO A 13 15.11 -0.34 5.60
CA PRO A 13 15.24 -0.58 4.17
C PRO A 13 14.17 -1.54 3.62
N LEU A 14 13.67 -2.48 4.41
CA LEU A 14 12.60 -3.40 3.98
C LEU A 14 11.26 -2.65 3.87
N VAL A 15 11.02 -1.71 4.78
CA VAL A 15 9.81 -0.88 4.76
C VAL A 15 9.89 0.18 3.66
N ALA A 16 11.07 0.75 3.38
CA ALA A 16 11.25 1.72 2.30
C ALA A 16 10.98 1.09 0.90
N GLU A 17 11.42 -0.15 0.66
CA GLU A 17 11.27 -0.83 -0.64
C GLU A 17 9.92 -1.55 -0.83
N ALA A 18 9.26 -1.98 0.24
CA ALA A 18 7.99 -2.71 0.15
C ALA A 18 6.89 -1.96 -0.62
N PRO A 19 6.68 -0.64 -0.42
CA PRO A 19 5.69 0.12 -1.18
C PRO A 19 6.01 0.16 -2.67
N ARG A 20 7.28 0.30 -3.08
CA ARG A 20 7.68 0.34 -4.49
C ARG A 20 7.07 -0.82 -5.27
N SER A 21 7.28 -2.06 -4.80
CA SER A 21 6.75 -3.27 -5.43
C SER A 21 5.22 -3.28 -5.49
N SER A 22 4.55 -2.72 -4.48
CA SER A 22 3.10 -2.63 -4.43
C SER A 22 2.56 -1.58 -5.42
N PHE A 23 3.15 -0.39 -5.49
CA PHE A 23 2.78 0.65 -6.45
C PHE A 23 2.96 0.18 -7.90
N GLU A 24 4.08 -0.51 -8.20
CA GLU A 24 4.33 -1.09 -9.52
C GLU A 24 3.33 -2.19 -9.87
N ARG A 25 3.08 -3.11 -8.92
CA ARG A 25 2.15 -4.24 -9.09
C ARG A 25 0.73 -3.79 -9.43
N PHE A 26 0.25 -2.77 -8.76
CA PHE A 26 -1.11 -2.25 -8.98
C PHE A 26 -1.18 -1.18 -10.08
N HIS A 27 -0.06 -0.91 -10.76
CA HIS A 27 0.02 0.18 -11.76
C HIS A 27 -0.52 1.50 -11.21
N ALA A 28 -0.17 1.78 -9.95
CA ALA A 28 -0.62 2.99 -9.28
C ALA A 28 -0.20 4.25 -10.06
N PRO A 29 -1.02 5.31 -10.04
CA PRO A 29 -0.72 6.54 -10.78
C PRO A 29 0.36 7.40 -10.12
N LEU A 30 1.05 6.88 -9.11
CA LEU A 30 2.23 7.46 -8.48
C LEU A 30 3.45 6.61 -8.86
N GLU A 31 4.42 7.20 -9.56
CA GLU A 31 5.66 6.54 -9.96
C GLU A 31 6.74 6.73 -8.89
N VAL A 32 7.21 5.64 -8.29
CA VAL A 32 8.26 5.71 -7.28
C VAL A 32 9.60 6.00 -7.95
N ILE A 33 10.10 7.24 -7.80
CA ILE A 33 11.36 7.68 -8.39
C ILE A 33 12.57 7.37 -7.51
N TRP A 34 12.38 7.26 -6.19
CA TRP A 34 13.38 6.80 -5.24
C TRP A 34 12.75 6.31 -3.94
N ALA A 35 13.45 5.38 -3.29
CA ALA A 35 13.18 4.93 -1.92
C ALA A 35 14.50 4.99 -1.15
N LEU A 36 14.54 5.74 -0.06
CA LEU A 36 15.75 6.07 0.70
C LEU A 36 15.56 5.70 2.16
N THR A 37 16.68 5.43 2.84
CA THR A 37 16.69 5.13 4.27
C THR A 37 17.22 6.28 5.12
N ASP A 38 17.84 7.29 4.48
CA ASP A 38 18.38 8.44 5.16
C ASP A 38 17.53 9.69 4.85
N PRO A 39 16.93 10.33 5.86
CA PRO A 39 16.11 11.52 5.67
C PRO A 39 16.90 12.75 5.20
N GLU A 40 18.21 12.82 5.47
CA GLU A 40 19.07 13.91 4.97
C GLU A 40 19.29 13.77 3.46
N ASP A 41 19.49 12.54 2.97
CA ASP A 41 19.56 12.26 1.53
C ASP A 41 18.21 12.55 0.85
N ALA A 42 17.10 12.19 1.49
CA ALA A 42 15.76 12.52 0.99
C ALA A 42 15.57 14.04 0.87
N LEU A 43 16.01 14.81 1.86
CA LEU A 43 15.97 16.28 1.81
C LEU A 43 16.79 16.80 0.62
N VAL A 44 18.00 16.28 0.40
CA VAL A 44 18.84 16.66 -0.75
C VAL A 44 18.10 16.40 -2.06
N HIS A 45 17.48 15.24 -2.23
CA HIS A 45 16.70 14.91 -3.42
C HIS A 45 15.50 15.86 -3.62
N CYS A 46 14.81 16.23 -2.55
CA CYS A 46 13.70 17.18 -2.59
C CYS A 46 14.15 18.59 -2.99
N LEU A 47 15.36 19.00 -2.60
CA LEU A 47 15.91 20.31 -2.95
C LEU A 47 16.31 20.42 -4.43
N HIS A 48 16.76 19.33 -5.04
CA HIS A 48 17.16 19.30 -6.43
C HIS A 48 15.98 19.09 -7.38
N ALA A 49 15.78 19.97 -8.34
CA ALA A 49 14.62 19.94 -9.25
C ALA A 49 14.44 18.59 -9.99
N LYS A 50 15.53 17.92 -10.36
CA LYS A 50 15.48 16.60 -11.07
C LYS A 50 15.13 15.43 -10.15
N GLY A 51 15.37 15.54 -8.86
CA GLY A 51 15.09 14.50 -7.88
C GLY A 51 13.82 14.75 -7.06
N ARG A 52 13.20 15.92 -7.23
CA ARG A 52 12.05 16.37 -6.45
C ARG A 52 10.81 15.57 -6.82
N PRO A 53 10.19 14.87 -5.84
CA PRO A 53 8.93 14.18 -6.09
C PRO A 53 7.74 15.15 -6.00
N ASP A 54 6.62 14.78 -6.61
CA ASP A 54 5.34 15.46 -6.41
C ASP A 54 4.72 15.13 -5.05
N VAL A 55 4.91 13.88 -4.61
CA VAL A 55 4.44 13.35 -3.33
C VAL A 55 5.63 12.72 -2.59
N LEU A 56 5.74 13.02 -1.30
CA LEU A 56 6.71 12.41 -0.40
C LEU A 56 5.98 11.58 0.65
N LEU A 57 6.28 10.30 0.73
CA LEU A 57 5.87 9.40 1.80
C LEU A 57 7.03 9.26 2.78
N THR A 58 6.84 9.70 4.02
CA THR A 58 7.92 9.72 5.02
C THR A 58 7.53 9.03 6.32
N ASP A 59 8.38 8.13 6.81
CA ASP A 59 8.28 7.70 8.20
C ASP A 59 8.41 8.90 9.13
N ILE A 60 7.64 8.91 10.20
CA ILE A 60 7.69 9.97 11.23
C ILE A 60 8.85 9.73 12.20
N ASP A 61 9.09 8.47 12.56
CA ASP A 61 10.01 8.07 13.62
C ASP A 61 11.39 7.70 13.07
N MET A 62 12.09 8.66 12.49
CA MET A 62 13.45 8.47 11.97
C MET A 62 14.51 9.12 12.86
N PRO A 63 15.72 8.53 12.98
CA PRO A 63 16.83 9.12 13.72
C PRO A 63 17.39 10.36 12.99
N ARG A 64 18.03 11.26 13.74
CA ARG A 64 18.68 12.51 13.28
C ARG A 64 17.68 13.54 12.74
N LEU A 65 17.05 13.30 11.62
CA LEU A 65 16.00 14.15 11.05
C LEU A 65 14.70 13.34 11.00
N SER A 66 13.74 13.65 11.88
CA SER A 66 12.44 13.01 11.89
C SER A 66 11.59 13.39 10.67
N GLY A 67 10.57 12.60 10.36
CA GLY A 67 9.63 12.95 9.29
C GLY A 67 8.96 14.30 9.50
N LEU A 68 8.66 14.68 10.73
CA LEU A 68 8.17 16.03 11.08
C LEU A 68 9.21 17.09 10.79
N GLY A 69 10.48 16.86 11.14
CA GLY A 69 11.57 17.76 10.84
C GLY A 69 11.76 17.94 9.33
N LEU A 70 11.72 16.86 8.58
CA LEU A 70 11.76 16.89 7.11
C LEU A 70 10.59 17.69 6.53
N PHE A 71 9.38 17.46 7.01
CA PHE A 71 8.19 18.23 6.61
C PHE A 71 8.38 19.74 6.84
N HIS A 72 8.83 20.14 8.04
CA HIS A 72 9.07 21.55 8.35
C HIS A 72 10.15 22.20 7.47
N GLU A 73 11.22 21.46 7.16
CA GLU A 73 12.26 21.92 6.23
C GLU A 73 11.70 22.19 4.82
N LEU A 74 10.84 21.31 4.32
CA LEU A 74 10.20 21.47 3.02
C LEU A 74 9.19 22.62 3.00
N GLN A 75 8.41 22.78 4.08
CA GLN A 75 7.44 23.87 4.24
C GLN A 75 8.13 25.24 4.31
N THR A 76 9.20 25.36 5.10
CA THR A 76 9.99 26.61 5.23
C THR A 76 10.53 27.07 3.88
N ARG A 77 10.91 26.12 3.02
CA ARG A 77 11.40 26.40 1.66
C ARG A 77 10.29 26.56 0.62
N LYS A 78 9.03 26.39 1.02
CA LYS A 78 7.84 26.47 0.15
C LYS A 78 7.97 25.59 -1.10
N LEU A 79 8.50 24.37 -0.93
CA LEU A 79 8.61 23.43 -2.05
C LEU A 79 7.22 22.86 -2.40
N PRO A 80 6.91 22.69 -3.69
CA PRO A 80 5.60 22.20 -4.14
C PRO A 80 5.51 20.67 -4.02
N ILE A 81 5.76 20.13 -2.81
CA ILE A 81 5.73 18.70 -2.51
C ILE A 81 4.55 18.44 -1.57
N THR A 82 3.70 17.48 -1.92
CA THR A 82 2.69 16.97 -1.01
C THR A 82 3.34 15.95 -0.09
N VAL A 83 3.34 16.19 1.22
CA VAL A 83 3.96 15.28 2.19
C VAL A 83 2.87 14.47 2.89
N ILE A 84 3.06 13.17 2.97
CA ILE A 84 2.25 12.20 3.71
C ILE A 84 3.17 11.51 4.70
N GLY A 85 2.84 11.58 5.99
CA GLY A 85 3.53 10.84 7.04
C GLY A 85 3.02 9.39 7.11
N ILE A 86 3.89 8.47 7.52
CA ILE A 86 3.52 7.12 7.92
C ILE A 86 4.11 6.84 9.31
N SER A 87 3.38 6.11 10.14
CA SER A 87 3.84 5.74 11.49
C SER A 87 3.29 4.39 11.92
N ALA A 88 4.07 3.65 12.70
CA ALA A 88 3.59 2.48 13.42
C ALA A 88 2.63 2.85 14.56
N PHE A 89 2.65 4.11 15.00
CA PHE A 89 1.84 4.64 16.10
C PHE A 89 1.00 5.84 15.62
N PRO A 90 -0.20 5.61 15.05
CA PRO A 90 -0.99 6.68 14.39
C PRO A 90 -1.53 7.76 15.34
N ASN A 91 -1.45 7.56 16.66
CA ASN A 91 -1.88 8.55 17.66
C ASN A 91 -0.79 9.61 17.99
N ILE A 92 -0.06 10.03 16.97
CA ILE A 92 0.91 11.12 17.09
C ILE A 92 0.16 12.46 17.10
N ALA A 93 0.73 13.46 17.79
CA ALA A 93 0.16 14.79 17.84
C ALA A 93 -0.13 15.32 16.41
N GLU A 94 -1.33 15.88 16.22
CA GLU A 94 -1.73 16.49 14.96
C GLU A 94 -0.73 17.60 14.57
N GLU A 95 -0.20 17.52 13.37
CA GLU A 95 0.65 18.56 12.79
C GLU A 95 -0.11 19.26 11.67
N PRO A 96 -0.35 20.57 11.78
CA PRO A 96 -1.10 21.32 10.76
C PRO A 96 -0.48 21.20 9.37
N GLY A 97 -1.26 20.69 8.43
CA GLY A 97 -0.82 20.51 7.04
C GLY A 97 -0.12 19.17 6.73
N LEU A 98 0.06 18.30 7.72
CA LEU A 98 0.57 16.94 7.54
C LEU A 98 -0.51 15.93 7.93
N VAL A 99 -0.81 15.01 7.02
CA VAL A 99 -1.65 13.84 7.33
C VAL A 99 -0.74 12.64 7.54
N ILE A 100 -0.99 11.91 8.64
CA ILE A 100 -0.20 10.73 9.02
C ILE A 100 -1.10 9.50 8.90
N LEU A 101 -0.64 8.53 8.12
CA LEU A 101 -1.29 7.23 7.94
C LEU A 101 -0.57 6.14 8.74
N PRO A 102 -1.25 5.04 9.10
CA PRO A 102 -0.59 3.82 9.57
C PRO A 102 0.42 3.28 8.53
N LYS A 103 1.53 2.68 8.99
CA LYS A 103 2.52 2.05 8.09
C LYS A 103 1.92 0.92 7.23
N GLU A 104 0.85 0.29 7.72
CA GLU A 104 0.13 -0.79 7.05
C GLU A 104 -0.91 -0.31 6.03
N SER A 105 -1.05 1.01 5.84
CA SER A 105 -2.04 1.56 4.91
C SER A 105 -1.86 1.02 3.49
N ALA A 106 -2.98 0.69 2.86
CA ALA A 106 -3.00 0.16 1.51
C ALA A 106 -2.58 1.21 0.48
N VAL A 107 -2.09 0.75 -0.69
CA VAL A 107 -1.68 1.65 -1.79
C VAL A 107 -2.80 2.59 -2.20
N GLU A 108 -4.05 2.09 -2.25
CA GLU A 108 -5.21 2.90 -2.59
C GLU A 108 -5.43 4.06 -1.60
N GLU A 109 -5.25 3.84 -0.31
CA GLU A 109 -5.40 4.90 0.71
C GLU A 109 -4.37 6.01 0.50
N ILE A 110 -3.13 5.64 0.21
CA ILE A 110 -2.04 6.60 -0.06
C ILE A 110 -2.33 7.40 -1.33
N VAL A 111 -2.74 6.72 -2.42
CA VAL A 111 -3.07 7.37 -3.69
C VAL A 111 -4.26 8.31 -3.55
N GLN A 112 -5.33 7.86 -2.89
CA GLN A 112 -6.53 8.65 -2.68
C GLN A 112 -6.25 9.88 -1.80
N LEU A 113 -5.46 9.71 -0.73
CA LEU A 113 -5.04 10.82 0.12
C LEU A 113 -4.19 11.83 -0.66
N ALA A 114 -3.24 11.37 -1.48
CA ALA A 114 -2.47 12.25 -2.35
C ALA A 114 -3.39 13.03 -3.30
N GLY A 115 -4.42 12.37 -3.85
CA GLY A 115 -5.45 13.01 -4.66
C GLY A 115 -6.21 14.11 -3.93
N MET A 116 -6.66 13.84 -2.71
CA MET A 116 -7.35 14.83 -1.86
C MET A 116 -6.48 16.04 -1.59
N LEU A 117 -5.23 15.83 -1.18
CA LEU A 117 -4.29 16.89 -0.85
C LEU A 117 -3.88 17.73 -2.07
N ARG A 118 -3.83 17.11 -3.25
CA ARG A 118 -3.50 17.76 -4.52
C ARG A 118 -4.71 18.29 -5.28
N ARG A 119 -5.93 18.01 -4.78
CA ARG A 119 -7.21 18.32 -5.43
C ARG A 119 -7.31 17.71 -6.83
N ASP A 120 -6.89 16.44 -6.95
CA ASP A 120 -6.97 15.65 -8.17
C ASP A 120 -8.03 14.57 -8.02
N ASP A 121 -9.15 14.72 -8.73
CA ASP A 121 -10.29 13.82 -8.63
C ASP A 121 -10.00 12.42 -9.18
N ASP A 122 -9.11 12.29 -10.17
CA ASP A 122 -8.75 11.00 -10.76
C ASP A 122 -7.95 10.16 -9.75
N LEU A 123 -7.01 10.78 -9.03
CA LEU A 123 -6.30 10.13 -7.93
C LEU A 123 -7.23 9.80 -6.76
N THR A 124 -8.10 10.74 -6.40
CA THR A 124 -9.03 10.56 -5.26
C THR A 124 -10.00 9.40 -5.46
N ARG A 125 -10.33 9.07 -6.71
CA ARG A 125 -11.23 7.97 -7.07
C ARG A 125 -10.51 6.72 -7.55
N TRP A 126 -9.19 6.72 -7.50
CA TRP A 126 -8.41 5.59 -7.99
C TRP A 126 -8.57 4.36 -7.08
N PHE A 127 -8.72 3.21 -7.71
CA PHE A 127 -8.67 1.90 -7.06
C PHE A 127 -7.75 0.97 -7.85
N PRO A 128 -7.02 0.07 -7.18
CA PRO A 128 -6.15 -0.87 -7.85
C PRO A 128 -6.97 -1.79 -8.78
N THR A 129 -6.54 -1.87 -10.03
CA THR A 129 -7.12 -2.83 -10.98
C THR A 129 -6.34 -4.13 -10.89
N PRO A 130 -7.00 -5.29 -10.73
CA PRO A 130 -6.32 -6.58 -10.75
C PRO A 130 -5.47 -6.76 -12.00
N THR A 131 -4.23 -7.19 -11.84
CA THR A 131 -3.28 -7.35 -12.95
C THR A 131 -3.66 -8.48 -13.90
N LYS A 132 -4.52 -9.41 -13.44
CA LYS A 132 -5.07 -10.53 -14.22
C LYS A 132 -6.55 -10.72 -13.88
N PRO A 133 -7.37 -11.19 -14.84
CA PRO A 133 -8.73 -11.61 -14.55
C PRO A 133 -8.71 -12.66 -13.43
N ASN A 134 -9.57 -12.50 -12.44
CA ASN A 134 -9.69 -13.48 -11.37
C ASN A 134 -10.37 -14.75 -11.91
N PRO A 135 -9.70 -15.92 -11.90
CA PRO A 135 -10.29 -17.17 -12.39
C PRO A 135 -11.24 -17.81 -11.37
N LEU A 136 -11.27 -17.29 -10.14
CA LEU A 136 -12.04 -17.87 -9.05
C LEU A 136 -13.51 -17.45 -9.12
N SER A 137 -14.40 -18.36 -8.75
CA SER A 137 -15.80 -18.00 -8.49
C SER A 137 -15.91 -17.18 -7.19
N PRO A 138 -17.03 -16.46 -6.97
CA PRO A 138 -17.23 -15.72 -5.72
C PRO A 138 -17.07 -16.58 -4.46
N SER A 139 -17.59 -17.81 -4.45
CA SER A 139 -17.47 -18.72 -3.31
C SER A 139 -16.04 -19.21 -3.08
N GLU A 140 -15.27 -19.45 -4.14
CA GLU A 140 -13.86 -19.83 -4.06
C GLU A 140 -13.00 -18.65 -3.55
N LEU A 141 -13.29 -17.45 -4.01
CA LEU A 141 -12.61 -16.23 -3.56
C LEU A 141 -12.92 -15.95 -2.09
N HIS A 142 -14.18 -15.95 -1.68
CA HIS A 142 -14.57 -15.78 -0.27
C HIS A 142 -13.89 -16.81 0.65
N ALA A 143 -13.80 -18.05 0.18
CA ALA A 143 -13.11 -19.10 0.92
C ALA A 143 -11.64 -18.74 1.18
N LEU A 144 -10.92 -18.30 0.16
CA LEU A 144 -9.51 -17.92 0.29
C LEU A 144 -9.34 -16.63 1.11
N THR A 145 -10.23 -15.65 0.97
CA THR A 145 -10.25 -14.44 1.78
C THR A 145 -10.32 -14.76 3.27
N HIS A 146 -11.29 -15.58 3.68
CA HIS A 146 -11.42 -15.96 5.08
C HIS A 146 -10.24 -16.82 5.59
N TYR A 147 -9.65 -17.65 4.73
CA TYR A 147 -8.41 -18.34 5.10
C TYR A 147 -7.24 -17.38 5.29
N SER A 148 -7.17 -16.29 4.53
CA SER A 148 -6.12 -15.25 4.70
C SER A 148 -6.27 -14.48 6.01
N GLU A 149 -7.51 -14.35 6.50
CA GLU A 149 -7.86 -13.77 7.82
C GLU A 149 -7.57 -14.74 8.99
N GLY A 150 -7.10 -15.96 8.70
CA GLY A 150 -6.74 -16.95 9.71
C GLY A 150 -7.90 -17.79 10.23
N LEU A 151 -9.09 -17.75 9.61
CA LEU A 151 -10.24 -18.55 10.03
C LEU A 151 -10.02 -20.04 9.75
N THR A 152 -10.60 -20.89 10.59
CA THR A 152 -10.62 -22.34 10.39
C THR A 152 -11.68 -22.74 9.35
N THR A 153 -11.52 -23.92 8.72
CA THR A 153 -12.52 -24.45 7.76
C THR A 153 -13.92 -24.50 8.35
N THR A 154 -14.06 -24.90 9.61
CA THR A 154 -15.34 -24.96 10.31
C THR A 154 -15.96 -23.58 10.49
N ALA A 155 -15.16 -22.59 10.90
CA ALA A 155 -15.61 -21.21 11.07
C ALA A 155 -16.05 -20.60 9.73
N ILE A 156 -15.29 -20.83 8.65
CA ILE A 156 -15.64 -20.35 7.31
C ILE A 156 -16.93 -21.00 6.81
N ALA A 157 -17.07 -22.32 6.97
CA ALA A 157 -18.28 -23.04 6.57
C ALA A 157 -19.53 -22.46 7.27
N HIS A 158 -19.41 -22.14 8.56
CA HIS A 158 -20.48 -21.50 9.32
C HIS A 158 -20.77 -20.08 8.78
N THR A 159 -19.76 -19.25 8.55
CA THR A 159 -19.91 -17.89 8.02
C THR A 159 -20.53 -17.87 6.63
N MET A 160 -20.15 -18.82 5.77
CA MET A 160 -20.65 -18.92 4.41
C MET A 160 -21.98 -19.70 4.30
N HIS A 161 -22.52 -20.18 5.42
CA HIS A 161 -23.74 -21.02 5.48
C HIS A 161 -23.67 -22.26 4.58
N VAL A 162 -22.54 -22.94 4.58
CA VAL A 162 -22.30 -24.17 3.81
C VAL A 162 -21.76 -25.29 4.70
N SER A 163 -21.75 -26.55 4.19
CA SER A 163 -21.07 -27.61 4.89
C SER A 163 -19.55 -27.51 4.82
N GLU A 164 -18.84 -28.09 5.79
CA GLU A 164 -17.38 -28.21 5.72
C GLU A 164 -16.88 -28.95 4.46
N SER A 165 -17.68 -29.92 3.99
CA SER A 165 -17.40 -30.65 2.75
C SER A 165 -17.45 -29.72 1.53
N SER A 166 -18.48 -28.87 1.47
CA SER A 166 -18.59 -27.85 0.42
C SER A 166 -17.40 -26.85 0.49
N MET A 167 -17.03 -26.44 1.71
CA MET A 167 -15.89 -25.54 1.93
C MET A 167 -14.59 -26.14 1.43
N LYS A 168 -14.31 -27.42 1.74
CA LYS A 168 -13.14 -28.14 1.21
C LYS A 168 -13.16 -28.24 -0.32
N THR A 169 -14.34 -28.38 -0.91
CA THR A 169 -14.52 -28.42 -2.37
C THR A 169 -14.19 -27.06 -3.00
N PHE A 170 -14.64 -25.95 -2.42
CA PHE A 170 -14.31 -24.61 -2.91
C PHE A 170 -12.79 -24.36 -2.84
N ALA A 171 -12.15 -24.68 -1.72
CA ALA A 171 -10.72 -24.55 -1.58
C ALA A 171 -9.94 -25.38 -2.60
N LYS A 172 -10.34 -26.66 -2.80
CA LYS A 172 -9.71 -27.55 -3.78
C LYS A 172 -9.80 -27.00 -5.20
N ARG A 173 -11.01 -26.57 -5.63
CA ARG A 173 -11.22 -25.97 -6.95
C ARG A 173 -10.41 -24.67 -7.13
N ALA A 174 -10.31 -23.85 -6.07
CA ALA A 174 -9.48 -22.66 -6.11
C ALA A 174 -8.02 -23.02 -6.34
N TYR A 175 -7.47 -24.02 -5.64
CA TYR A 175 -6.09 -24.46 -5.83
C TYR A 175 -5.86 -24.98 -7.26
N GLU A 176 -6.77 -25.80 -7.80
CA GLU A 176 -6.68 -26.29 -9.17
C GLU A 176 -6.67 -25.17 -10.20
N LYS A 177 -7.54 -24.16 -10.05
CA LYS A 177 -7.61 -22.99 -10.96
C LYS A 177 -6.38 -22.09 -10.88
N LEU A 178 -5.73 -22.03 -9.72
CA LEU A 178 -4.55 -21.21 -9.48
C LEU A 178 -3.23 -21.98 -9.74
N ASP A 179 -3.32 -23.27 -10.04
CA ASP A 179 -2.13 -24.17 -10.10
C ASP A 179 -1.32 -24.11 -8.80
N ALA A 180 -2.02 -24.07 -7.66
CA ALA A 180 -1.43 -23.96 -6.34
C ALA A 180 -1.43 -25.30 -5.62
N HIS A 181 -0.33 -25.65 -4.96
CA HIS A 181 -0.15 -26.91 -4.25
C HIS A 181 -0.45 -26.82 -2.75
N SER A 182 -0.71 -25.61 -2.26
CA SER A 182 -1.02 -25.35 -0.85
C SER A 182 -1.96 -24.16 -0.66
N ARG A 183 -2.59 -24.10 0.53
CA ARG A 183 -3.38 -22.93 0.95
C ARG A 183 -2.57 -21.64 0.92
N THR A 184 -1.38 -21.69 1.49
CA THR A 184 -0.47 -20.52 1.57
C THR A 184 -0.09 -20.03 0.18
N GLU A 185 0.18 -20.94 -0.74
CA GLU A 185 0.51 -20.59 -2.12
C GLU A 185 -0.70 -19.97 -2.85
N ALA A 186 -1.88 -20.55 -2.69
CA ALA A 186 -3.12 -20.00 -3.28
C ALA A 186 -3.41 -18.58 -2.77
N ILE A 187 -3.29 -18.35 -1.46
CA ILE A 187 -3.44 -17.02 -0.85
C ILE A 187 -2.38 -16.06 -1.41
N ALA A 188 -1.11 -16.48 -1.46
CA ALA A 188 -0.04 -15.64 -2.00
C ALA A 188 -0.26 -15.25 -3.47
N ILE A 189 -0.83 -16.15 -4.29
CA ILE A 189 -1.23 -15.85 -5.68
C ILE A 189 -2.35 -14.81 -5.70
N CYS A 190 -3.38 -14.95 -4.87
CA CYS A 190 -4.49 -14.02 -4.81
C CYS A 190 -4.03 -12.61 -4.38
N VAL A 191 -3.23 -12.52 -3.31
CA VAL A 191 -2.65 -11.25 -2.85
C VAL A 191 -1.77 -10.62 -3.94
N ARG A 192 -0.92 -11.41 -4.60
CA ARG A 192 -0.02 -10.93 -5.67
C ARG A 192 -0.75 -10.35 -6.88
N ASN A 193 -1.97 -10.84 -7.16
CA ASN A 193 -2.80 -10.36 -8.26
C ASN A 193 -3.85 -9.32 -7.81
N GLY A 194 -3.89 -8.93 -6.53
CA GLY A 194 -4.86 -7.97 -6.01
C GLY A 194 -6.31 -8.48 -6.03
N TRP A 195 -6.52 -9.78 -5.82
CA TRP A 195 -7.87 -10.36 -5.75
C TRP A 195 -8.40 -10.45 -4.32
N ILE A 196 -7.49 -10.46 -3.33
CA ILE A 196 -7.74 -10.37 -1.88
C ILE A 196 -6.64 -9.54 -1.24
#